data_fe7b64635e593707e4ee74f1f5d050e4
#
_entry.id   fe7b64635e593707e4ee74f1f5d050e4
#
_cell.length_a   1.000
_cell.length_b   1.000
_cell.length_c   1.000
_cell.angle_alpha   90.00
_cell.angle_beta   90.00
_cell.angle_gamma   90.00
#
_symmetry.space_group_name_H-M   'P 1'
#
loop_
_entity.id
_entity.type
_entity.pdbx_description
1 polymer ?
#
loop_
_entity_poly.entity_id
_entity_poly.type
_entity_poly.pdbx_seq_one_letter_code
_entity_poly.pdbx_strand_id
1 'polypeptide(L)'
;MPFTTSQANSILQSNIKPTTYIGLSTTTPTAAGGNFTEPGSATGYARAQFGTQDTSKVAQIANGAIIFFNESLGSGYGTVTHFGLFSSASGGTPFFIGELESAMPIGAGYVPIFRKHQLVIGLDKDALESY
;
A
#
# COMPACT_ATOMS: atom_id res chain seq x y z
N MET A 1 12.04 0.74 -23.97
CA MET A 1 12.38 2.18 -23.90
C MET A 1 12.09 2.68 -22.50
N PRO A 2 13.06 3.27 -21.84
CA PRO A 2 12.83 3.78 -20.48
C PRO A 2 11.97 5.04 -20.48
N PHE A 3 11.20 5.24 -19.42
CA PHE A 3 10.54 6.51 -19.20
C PHE A 3 11.57 7.57 -18.83
N THR A 4 11.30 8.81 -19.21
CA THR A 4 12.06 9.92 -18.66
C THR A 4 11.73 10.08 -17.17
N THR A 5 12.59 10.75 -16.42
CA THR A 5 12.35 11.09 -15.02
C THR A 5 11.00 11.79 -14.84
N SER A 6 10.74 12.77 -15.69
CA SER A 6 9.51 13.55 -15.65
C SER A 6 8.28 12.67 -15.90
N GLN A 7 8.36 11.77 -16.89
CA GLN A 7 7.25 10.88 -17.22
C GLN A 7 6.98 9.85 -16.11
N ALA A 8 8.05 9.27 -15.55
CA ALA A 8 7.93 8.32 -14.45
C ALA A 8 7.26 8.96 -13.24
N ASN A 9 7.66 10.18 -12.88
CA ASN A 9 7.04 10.92 -11.79
C ASN A 9 5.58 11.23 -12.09
N SER A 10 5.26 11.61 -13.32
CA SER A 10 3.87 11.88 -13.72
C SER A 10 2.99 10.65 -13.60
N ILE A 11 3.47 9.49 -14.01
CA ILE A 11 2.71 8.23 -13.90
C ILE A 11 2.40 7.94 -12.44
N LEU A 12 3.39 8.02 -11.56
CA LEU A 12 3.19 7.76 -10.14
C LEU A 12 2.22 8.78 -9.52
N GLN A 13 2.43 10.06 -9.76
CA GLN A 13 1.62 11.11 -9.15
C GLN A 13 0.20 11.16 -9.69
N SER A 14 -0.04 10.66 -10.90
CA SER A 14 -1.39 10.55 -11.44
C SER A 14 -2.20 9.43 -10.79
N ASN A 15 -1.54 8.38 -10.34
CA ASN A 15 -2.20 7.19 -9.82
C ASN A 15 -2.20 7.13 -8.29
N ILE A 16 -1.18 7.67 -7.66
CA ILE A 16 -1.04 7.63 -6.20
C ILE A 16 -1.20 9.04 -5.66
N LYS A 17 -2.28 9.25 -4.93
CA LYS A 17 -2.68 10.56 -4.40
C LYS A 17 -2.78 10.50 -2.88
N PRO A 18 -2.81 11.65 -2.19
CA PRO A 18 -3.06 11.65 -0.74
C PRO A 18 -4.36 10.95 -0.35
N THR A 19 -5.35 10.94 -1.25
CA THR A 19 -6.65 10.28 -1.03
C THR A 19 -6.65 8.80 -1.43
N THR A 20 -5.56 8.25 -1.94
CA THR A 20 -5.44 6.82 -2.23
C THR A 20 -5.53 6.03 -0.94
N TYR A 21 -6.27 4.92 -0.96
CA TYR A 21 -6.45 4.06 0.21
C TYR A 21 -5.46 2.91 0.20
N ILE A 22 -5.01 2.54 1.38
CA ILE A 22 -4.11 1.40 1.58
C ILE A 22 -4.87 0.30 2.28
N GLY A 23 -4.90 -0.88 1.69
CA GLY A 23 -5.44 -2.08 2.30
C GLY A 23 -4.35 -3.07 2.66
N LEU A 24 -4.64 -3.94 3.60
CA LEU A 24 -3.73 -4.98 4.07
C LEU A 24 -4.29 -6.35 3.71
N SER A 25 -3.42 -7.26 3.29
CA SER A 25 -3.82 -8.62 2.92
C SER A 25 -3.10 -9.66 3.77
N THR A 26 -3.85 -10.66 4.20
CA THR A 26 -3.32 -11.82 4.91
C THR A 26 -2.95 -12.96 3.97
N THR A 27 -3.25 -12.81 2.68
CA THR A 27 -2.95 -13.82 1.66
C THR A 27 -2.11 -13.20 0.56
N THR A 28 -1.49 -14.05 -0.27
CA THR A 28 -0.68 -13.58 -1.40
C THR A 28 -1.58 -13.22 -2.57
N PRO A 29 -1.64 -11.94 -2.98
CA PRO A 29 -2.45 -11.55 -4.13
C PRO A 29 -1.87 -12.06 -5.45
N THR A 30 -2.74 -12.20 -6.45
CA THR A 30 -2.29 -12.47 -7.81
C THR A 30 -1.92 -11.16 -8.52
N ALA A 31 -1.22 -11.27 -9.65
CA ALA A 31 -0.82 -10.10 -10.43
C ALA A 31 -2.03 -9.27 -10.91
N ALA A 32 -3.18 -9.89 -11.07
CA ALA A 32 -4.43 -9.20 -11.44
C ALA A 32 -5.16 -8.59 -10.24
N GLY A 33 -4.62 -8.70 -9.03
CA GLY A 33 -5.24 -8.18 -7.81
C GLY A 33 -6.23 -9.12 -7.15
N GLY A 34 -6.37 -10.35 -7.66
CA GLY A 34 -7.20 -11.36 -7.02
C GLY A 34 -6.53 -11.93 -5.76
N ASN A 35 -7.30 -12.69 -4.98
CA ASN A 35 -6.83 -13.31 -3.72
C ASN A 35 -6.30 -12.29 -2.71
N PHE A 36 -6.79 -11.07 -2.75
CA PHE A 36 -6.46 -10.04 -1.77
C PHE A 36 -7.48 -10.18 -0.63
N THR A 37 -7.03 -10.65 0.52
CA THR A 37 -7.91 -10.94 1.65
C THR A 37 -7.64 -9.94 2.77
N GLU A 38 -8.55 -8.99 2.91
CA GLU A 38 -8.45 -7.99 3.98
C GLU A 38 -8.94 -8.56 5.31
N PRO A 39 -8.47 -8.05 6.45
CA PRO A 39 -9.03 -8.41 7.75
C PRO A 39 -10.54 -8.14 7.80
N GLY A 40 -11.26 -8.96 8.55
CA GLY A 40 -12.72 -8.84 8.63
C GLY A 40 -13.17 -7.54 9.30
N SER A 41 -14.36 -7.07 8.94
CA SER A 41 -14.91 -5.84 9.50
C SER A 41 -15.13 -5.91 11.02
N ALA A 42 -15.37 -7.10 11.56
CA ALA A 42 -15.54 -7.29 12.99
C ALA A 42 -14.27 -7.00 13.79
N THR A 43 -13.11 -6.90 13.15
CA THR A 43 -11.85 -6.58 13.79
C THR A 43 -11.58 -5.08 13.89
N GLY A 44 -12.50 -4.24 13.42
CA GLY A 44 -12.31 -2.80 13.38
C GLY A 44 -11.47 -2.33 12.19
N TYR A 45 -11.08 -3.24 11.31
CA TYR A 45 -10.27 -2.92 10.17
C TYR A 45 -11.00 -1.98 9.20
N ALA A 46 -10.27 -1.00 8.71
CA ALA A 46 -10.65 -0.17 7.58
C ALA A 46 -9.37 0.24 6.85
N ARG A 47 -9.49 0.51 5.55
CA ARG A 47 -8.36 1.02 4.77
C ARG A 47 -7.96 2.40 5.27
N ALA A 48 -6.66 2.67 5.26
CA ALA A 48 -6.12 3.98 5.63
C ALA A 48 -5.80 4.78 4.38
N GLN A 49 -5.85 6.10 4.47
CA GLN A 49 -5.44 6.95 3.36
C GLN A 49 -3.92 7.12 3.35
N PHE A 50 -3.35 7.24 2.15
CA PHE A 50 -1.92 7.46 1.97
C PHE A 50 -1.46 8.74 2.66
N GLY A 51 -2.26 9.80 2.53
CA GLY A 51 -1.96 11.09 3.15
C GLY A 51 -0.80 11.81 2.51
N THR A 52 -0.01 12.50 3.32
CA THR A 52 1.13 13.28 2.86
C THR A 52 2.12 12.41 2.09
N GLN A 53 2.54 12.90 0.92
CA GLN A 53 3.46 12.19 0.05
C GLN A 53 4.83 12.86 0.06
N ASP A 54 5.88 12.03 -0.06
CA ASP A 54 7.23 12.49 -0.33
C ASP A 54 7.59 12.09 -1.76
N THR A 55 7.72 13.08 -2.62
CA THR A 55 8.04 12.90 -4.03
C THR A 55 9.44 13.41 -4.37
N SER A 56 10.29 13.58 -3.37
CA SER A 56 11.62 14.16 -3.54
C SER A 56 12.58 13.26 -4.30
N LYS A 57 12.30 11.95 -4.36
CA LYS A 57 13.15 11.00 -5.08
C LYS A 57 12.57 10.67 -6.45
N VAL A 58 13.46 10.46 -7.41
CA VAL A 58 13.10 10.17 -8.79
C VAL A 58 12.36 8.84 -8.89
N ALA A 59 11.23 8.85 -9.60
CA ALA A 59 10.43 7.66 -9.89
C ALA A 59 9.99 6.91 -8.63
N GLN A 60 9.82 7.62 -7.52
CA GLN A 60 9.33 7.06 -6.25
C GLN A 60 8.34 7.99 -5.59
N ILE A 61 7.40 7.39 -4.88
CA ILE A 61 6.53 8.09 -3.94
C ILE A 61 6.61 7.33 -2.62
N ALA A 62 6.89 8.04 -1.54
CA ALA A 62 6.87 7.49 -0.20
C ALA A 62 5.85 8.24 0.66
N ASN A 63 5.42 7.62 1.75
CA ASN A 63 4.60 8.34 2.70
C ASN A 63 5.46 9.37 3.44
N GLY A 64 5.02 10.61 3.40
CA GLY A 64 5.71 11.74 4.05
C GLY A 64 5.33 11.93 5.50
N ALA A 65 4.44 11.12 6.03
CA ALA A 65 4.01 11.13 7.43
C ALA A 65 3.60 9.73 7.85
N ILE A 66 3.44 9.50 9.14
CA ILE A 66 2.99 8.20 9.65
C ILE A 66 1.57 7.94 9.16
N ILE A 67 1.33 6.70 8.70
CA ILE A 67 0.00 6.23 8.32
C ILE A 67 -0.49 5.30 9.42
N PHE A 68 -1.66 5.60 9.98
CA PHE A 68 -2.28 4.82 11.06
C PHE A 68 -3.46 4.04 10.52
N PHE A 69 -3.53 2.77 10.88
CA PHE A 69 -4.75 1.99 10.73
C PHE A 69 -5.53 2.00 12.05
N ASN A 70 -6.77 1.54 12.02
CA ASN A 70 -7.56 1.42 13.23
C ASN A 70 -6.97 0.36 14.17
N GLU A 71 -7.24 0.51 15.47
CA GLU A 71 -6.87 -0.50 16.44
C GLU A 71 -7.55 -1.83 16.12
N SER A 72 -6.78 -2.90 16.17
CA SER A 72 -7.30 -4.24 15.95
C SER A 72 -8.10 -4.72 17.14
N LEU A 73 -9.31 -5.22 16.89
CA LEU A 73 -10.24 -5.68 17.90
C LEU A 73 -10.56 -7.17 17.71
N GLY A 74 -11.24 -7.75 18.69
CA GLY A 74 -11.68 -9.13 18.61
C GLY A 74 -10.53 -10.11 18.56
N SER A 75 -10.46 -10.90 17.49
CA SER A 75 -9.36 -11.88 17.28
C SER A 75 -8.13 -11.28 16.60
N GLY A 76 -8.16 -9.99 16.28
CA GLY A 76 -7.06 -9.33 15.58
C GLY A 76 -7.18 -9.41 14.06
N TYR A 77 -6.27 -8.74 13.38
CA TYR A 77 -6.23 -8.74 11.90
C TYR A 77 -5.69 -10.04 11.33
N GLY A 78 -4.96 -10.81 12.10
CA GLY A 78 -4.19 -11.95 11.61
C GLY A 78 -2.81 -11.54 11.17
N THR A 79 -2.12 -12.41 10.42
CA THR A 79 -0.78 -12.12 9.91
C THR A 79 -0.87 -11.46 8.54
N VAL A 80 -0.47 -10.21 8.48
CA VAL A 80 -0.48 -9.42 7.23
C VAL A 80 0.83 -9.63 6.51
N THR A 81 0.75 -9.95 5.22
CA THR A 81 1.92 -10.24 4.37
C THR A 81 2.06 -9.28 3.21
N HIS A 82 0.97 -8.68 2.76
CA HIS A 82 0.93 -7.82 1.59
C HIS A 82 0.08 -6.58 1.85
N PHE A 83 0.28 -5.56 1.03
CA PHE A 83 -0.58 -4.39 1.01
C PHE A 83 -1.04 -4.11 -0.41
N GLY A 84 -2.10 -3.33 -0.54
CA GLY A 84 -2.60 -2.88 -1.83
C GLY A 84 -3.01 -1.44 -1.80
N LEU A 85 -2.99 -0.80 -2.96
CA LEU A 85 -3.50 0.55 -3.13
C LEU A 85 -4.81 0.51 -3.88
N PHE A 86 -5.79 1.23 -3.34
CA PHE A 86 -7.16 1.26 -3.86
C PHE A 86 -7.59 2.70 -4.10
N SER A 87 -8.49 2.88 -5.05
CA SER A 87 -9.07 4.19 -5.33
C SER A 87 -10.27 4.51 -4.43
N SER A 88 -10.78 3.54 -3.69
CA SER A 88 -11.96 3.72 -2.84
C SER A 88 -11.75 3.13 -1.45
N ALA A 89 -12.57 3.58 -0.50
CA ALA A 89 -12.47 3.16 0.90
C ALA A 89 -12.88 1.70 1.10
N SER A 90 -13.66 1.14 0.20
CA SER A 90 -14.13 -0.25 0.28
C SER A 90 -14.40 -0.80 -1.10
N GLY A 91 -14.34 -2.12 -1.23
CA GLY A 91 -14.60 -2.80 -2.49
C GLY A 91 -13.50 -2.56 -3.53
N GLY A 92 -13.76 -3.02 -4.74
CA GLY A 92 -12.84 -2.85 -5.85
C GLY A 92 -11.61 -3.74 -5.78
N THR A 93 -10.79 -3.62 -6.81
CA THR A 93 -9.54 -4.36 -6.95
C THR A 93 -8.38 -3.40 -6.72
N PRO A 94 -7.32 -3.80 -6.02
CA PRO A 94 -6.16 -2.93 -5.86
C PRO A 94 -5.50 -2.70 -7.22
N PHE A 95 -5.07 -1.45 -7.46
CA PHE A 95 -4.33 -1.13 -8.69
C PHE A 95 -2.82 -1.25 -8.51
N PHE A 96 -2.36 -1.46 -7.30
CA PHE A 96 -0.98 -1.75 -6.97
C PHE A 96 -0.97 -2.71 -5.80
N ILE A 97 -0.06 -3.70 -5.84
CA ILE A 97 0.14 -4.65 -4.73
C ILE A 97 1.61 -4.73 -4.43
N GLY A 98 1.93 -4.83 -3.14
CA GLY A 98 3.29 -4.98 -2.68
C GLY A 98 3.38 -5.97 -1.55
N GLU A 99 4.54 -6.58 -1.41
CA GLU A 99 4.83 -7.48 -0.31
C GLU A 99 5.47 -6.69 0.83
N LEU A 100 5.06 -6.97 2.06
CA LEU A 100 5.74 -6.39 3.21
C LEU A 100 7.12 -7.00 3.36
N GLU A 101 8.06 -6.21 3.85
CA GLU A 101 9.44 -6.66 4.07
C GLU A 101 9.49 -7.89 4.99
N SER A 102 8.59 -7.94 5.96
CA SER A 102 8.37 -9.14 6.77
C SER A 102 6.90 -9.22 7.16
N ALA A 103 6.41 -10.46 7.33
CA ALA A 103 5.05 -10.69 7.75
C ALA A 103 4.81 -10.08 9.14
N MET A 104 3.64 -9.43 9.31
CA MET A 104 3.28 -8.76 10.57
C MET A 104 2.08 -9.44 11.21
N PRO A 105 2.26 -10.20 12.29
CA PRO A 105 1.13 -10.67 13.07
C PRO A 105 0.53 -9.52 13.87
N ILE A 106 -0.75 -9.25 13.65
CA ILE A 106 -1.46 -8.14 14.30
C ILE A 106 -2.57 -8.71 15.16
N GLY A 107 -2.27 -8.86 16.45
CA GLY A 107 -3.24 -9.31 17.44
C GLY A 107 -4.15 -8.18 17.90
N ALA A 108 -5.15 -8.52 18.70
CA ALA A 108 -6.07 -7.53 19.27
C ALA A 108 -5.32 -6.51 20.13
N GLY A 109 -5.73 -5.26 20.02
CA GLY A 109 -5.17 -4.16 20.78
C GLY A 109 -4.01 -3.46 20.13
N TYR A 110 -3.51 -3.95 18.99
CA TYR A 110 -2.43 -3.28 18.25
C TYR A 110 -2.98 -2.33 17.21
N VAL A 111 -2.25 -1.24 16.99
CA VAL A 111 -2.52 -0.26 15.93
C VAL A 111 -1.41 -0.39 14.89
N PRO A 112 -1.68 -0.98 13.72
CA PRO A 112 -0.67 -1.05 12.67
C PRO A 112 -0.36 0.33 12.14
N ILE A 113 0.91 0.59 11.86
CA ILE A 113 1.34 1.85 11.28
C ILE A 113 2.38 1.61 10.18
N PHE A 114 2.41 2.52 9.22
CA PHE A 114 3.58 2.71 8.36
C PHE A 114 4.28 3.99 8.80
N ARG A 115 5.54 3.87 9.21
CA ARG A 115 6.33 5.03 9.60
C ARG A 115 6.68 5.86 8.37
N LYS A 116 7.07 7.11 8.59
CA LYS A 116 7.50 8.00 7.50
C LYS A 116 8.55 7.30 6.65
N HIS A 117 8.34 7.30 5.33
CA HIS A 117 9.21 6.66 4.33
C HIS A 117 9.30 5.13 4.40
N GLN A 118 8.46 4.49 5.19
CA GLN A 118 8.44 3.02 5.25
C GLN A 118 7.72 2.43 4.05
N LEU A 119 6.69 3.09 3.55
CA LEU A 119 5.94 2.66 2.38
C LEU A 119 6.47 3.42 1.16
N VAL A 120 7.28 2.74 0.36
CA VAL A 120 7.91 3.32 -0.83
C VAL A 120 7.40 2.60 -2.06
N ILE A 121 6.86 3.36 -3.00
CA ILE A 121 6.32 2.85 -4.24
C ILE A 121 7.09 3.51 -5.37
N GLY A 122 7.65 2.68 -6.25
CA GLY A 122 8.46 3.21 -7.33
C GLY A 122 8.25 2.48 -8.64
N LEU A 123 8.68 3.12 -9.71
CA LEU A 123 8.85 2.50 -11.00
C LEU A 123 10.31 2.09 -11.13
N ASP A 124 10.53 0.80 -11.36
CA ASP A 124 11.88 0.31 -11.58
C ASP A 124 12.32 0.69 -13.00
N LYS A 125 13.17 1.68 -13.07
CA LYS A 125 13.67 2.18 -14.33
C LYS A 125 14.43 1.10 -15.12
N ASP A 126 15.21 0.29 -14.43
CA ASP A 126 16.00 -0.75 -15.09
C ASP A 126 15.11 -1.86 -15.62
N ALA A 127 14.06 -2.23 -14.90
CA ALA A 127 13.08 -3.19 -15.38
C ALA A 127 12.35 -2.69 -16.63
N LEU A 128 12.06 -1.39 -16.69
CA LEU A 128 11.42 -0.79 -17.85
C LEU A 128 12.34 -0.75 -19.08
N GLU A 129 13.63 -0.63 -18.86
CA GLU A 129 14.62 -0.62 -19.93
C GLU A 129 14.82 -1.98 -20.58
N SER A 130 14.38 -3.05 -19.95
CA SER A 130 14.55 -4.41 -20.46
C SER A 130 13.58 -4.76 -21.58
N TYR A 131 12.66 -3.89 -21.93
CA TYR A 131 11.72 -4.12 -23.04
C TYR A 131 12.35 -3.66 -24.36
#